data_2f0b96fe14d51285245e5ba99e37abbf
#
_entry.id   2f0b96fe14d51285245e5ba99e37abbf
#
_cell.length_a   1.000
_cell.length_b   1.000
_cell.length_c   1.000
_cell.angle_alpha   90.00
_cell.angle_beta   90.00
_cell.angle_gamma   90.00
#
_symmetry.space_group_name_H-M   'P 1'
#
loop_
_entity.id
_entity.type
_entity.pdbx_description
1 polymer ?
#
loop_
_entity_poly.entity_id
_entity_poly.type
_entity_poly.pdbx_seq_one_letter_code
_entity_poly.pdbx_strand_id
1 'polypeptide(L)'
;MSDAISLQVINLEEFKGQLVALGEKVRGQNLVTALKAGALLVQNAAKEKCPARTRTLSRSIHIEVASSEGDNVEVDIGTDVVYAAIQEFGGVITPKRAKMLHWTEGGLDIFAHMVTIPAHPYLRPAMDENKDAIQAEVAATLRQLLGAGE
;
A
#
# COMPACT_ATOMS: atom_id res chain seq x y z
N MET A 1 -19.05 -2.96 -4.06
CA MET A 1 -17.75 -3.27 -4.69
C MET A 1 -16.78 -2.19 -4.27
N SER A 2 -15.97 -2.48 -3.30
CA SER A 2 -14.84 -1.63 -2.94
C SER A 2 -13.72 -1.98 -3.92
N ASP A 3 -13.38 -1.06 -4.81
CA ASP A 3 -12.14 -1.16 -5.56
C ASP A 3 -11.00 -0.85 -4.59
N ALA A 4 -10.60 -1.87 -3.83
CA ALA A 4 -9.39 -1.79 -3.02
C ALA A 4 -8.21 -1.63 -3.98
N ILE A 5 -7.41 -0.58 -3.78
CA ILE A 5 -6.13 -0.47 -4.49
C ILE A 5 -5.18 -1.42 -3.78
N SER A 6 -4.97 -2.57 -4.39
CA SER A 6 -3.93 -3.51 -4.00
C SER A 6 -2.67 -3.21 -4.80
N LEU A 7 -1.60 -2.86 -4.12
CA LEU A 7 -0.27 -2.77 -4.70
C LEU A 7 0.49 -4.04 -4.33
N GLN A 8 0.62 -4.92 -5.29
CA GLN A 8 1.46 -6.11 -5.16
C GLN A 8 2.93 -5.69 -5.16
N VAL A 9 3.68 -6.13 -4.16
CA VAL A 9 5.15 -6.06 -4.16
C VAL A 9 5.66 -7.15 -5.09
N ILE A 10 5.66 -6.85 -6.40
CA ILE A 10 6.15 -7.78 -7.41
C ILE A 10 7.63 -7.49 -7.65
N ASN A 11 8.50 -8.22 -7.03
CA ASN A 11 9.77 -8.72 -7.57
C ASN A 11 10.48 -9.64 -6.55
N LEU A 12 9.73 -10.62 -6.06
CA LEU A 12 10.24 -11.63 -5.15
C LEU A 12 11.24 -12.58 -5.84
N GLU A 13 11.18 -12.72 -7.16
CA GLU A 13 12.03 -13.64 -7.91
C GLU A 13 13.51 -13.24 -7.86
N GLU A 14 13.82 -11.96 -7.96
CA GLU A 14 15.19 -11.45 -7.84
C GLU A 14 15.68 -11.55 -6.38
N PHE A 15 14.78 -11.38 -5.44
CA PHE A 15 15.03 -11.53 -4.01
C PHE A 15 15.13 -13.00 -3.59
N LYS A 16 14.36 -13.91 -4.18
CA LYS A 16 14.48 -15.35 -4.00
C LYS A 16 15.87 -15.86 -4.38
N GLY A 17 16.49 -15.35 -5.43
CA GLY A 17 17.86 -15.70 -5.81
C GLY A 17 18.88 -15.39 -4.73
N GLN A 18 18.71 -14.33 -3.98
CA GLN A 18 19.56 -13.97 -2.83
C GLN A 18 19.19 -14.78 -1.58
N LEU A 19 17.94 -15.21 -1.43
CA LEU A 19 17.44 -15.98 -0.31
C LEU A 19 17.69 -17.51 -0.44
N VAL A 20 17.80 -18.04 -1.65
CA VAL A 20 18.18 -19.43 -1.89
C VAL A 20 19.55 -19.77 -1.25
N ALA A 21 20.43 -18.78 -1.13
CA ALA A 21 21.69 -18.92 -0.39
C ALA A 21 21.50 -19.08 1.13
N LEU A 22 20.34 -18.77 1.68
CA LEU A 22 20.01 -18.87 3.11
C LEU A 22 19.27 -20.18 3.48
N GLY A 23 18.99 -21.04 2.51
CA GLY A 23 18.49 -22.40 2.72
C GLY A 23 16.97 -22.54 2.95
N GLU A 24 16.54 -23.77 3.12
CA GLU A 24 15.13 -24.19 3.22
C GLU A 24 14.36 -23.64 4.43
N LYS A 25 15.02 -22.91 5.33
CA LYS A 25 14.42 -22.34 6.55
C LYS A 25 13.62 -21.06 6.32
N VAL A 26 13.68 -20.47 5.12
CA VAL A 26 12.94 -19.24 4.77
C VAL A 26 11.59 -19.60 4.21
N ARG A 27 10.68 -20.07 5.04
CA ARG A 27 9.34 -20.51 4.63
C ARG A 27 8.28 -20.06 5.62
N GLY A 28 7.04 -20.01 5.13
CA GLY A 28 5.86 -19.82 5.97
C GLY A 28 5.89 -18.54 6.81
N GLN A 29 5.71 -18.67 8.11
CA GLN A 29 5.55 -17.56 9.04
C GLN A 29 6.75 -16.61 9.11
N ASN A 30 7.98 -17.11 8.93
CA ASN A 30 9.17 -16.26 8.92
C ASN A 30 9.17 -15.32 7.72
N LEU A 31 8.77 -15.81 6.55
CA LEU A 31 8.67 -15.02 5.34
C LEU A 31 7.53 -13.98 5.47
N VAL A 32 6.38 -14.36 6.02
CA VAL A 32 5.28 -13.45 6.32
C VAL A 32 5.74 -12.32 7.24
N THR A 33 6.45 -12.63 8.31
CA THR A 33 6.95 -11.64 9.27
C THR A 33 7.92 -10.67 8.61
N ALA A 34 8.85 -11.18 7.82
CA ALA A 34 9.84 -10.35 7.12
C ALA A 34 9.18 -9.43 6.07
N LEU A 35 8.25 -9.95 5.28
CA LEU A 35 7.52 -9.15 4.29
C LEU A 35 6.67 -8.08 4.96
N LYS A 36 6.03 -8.37 6.09
CA LYS A 36 5.30 -7.36 6.87
C LYS A 36 6.22 -6.26 7.40
N ALA A 37 7.44 -6.58 7.81
CA ALA A 37 8.41 -5.57 8.23
C ALA A 37 8.76 -4.61 7.08
N GLY A 38 9.03 -5.13 5.88
CA GLY A 38 9.22 -4.29 4.68
C GLY A 38 7.98 -3.49 4.30
N ALA A 39 6.79 -4.11 4.36
CA ALA A 39 5.52 -3.46 4.08
C ALA A 39 5.21 -2.30 5.04
N LEU A 40 5.68 -2.38 6.28
CA LEU A 40 5.53 -1.34 7.29
C LEU A 40 6.25 -0.04 6.89
N LEU A 41 7.40 -0.14 6.23
CA LEU A 41 8.13 1.03 5.69
C LEU A 41 7.27 1.74 4.64
N VAL A 42 6.67 0.98 3.72
CA VAL A 42 5.79 1.54 2.69
C VAL A 42 4.54 2.15 3.31
N GLN A 43 3.92 1.46 4.28
CA GLN A 43 2.74 1.96 4.97
C GLN A 43 3.01 3.32 5.63
N ASN A 44 4.13 3.45 6.33
CA ASN A 44 4.52 4.70 6.99
C ASN A 44 4.77 5.82 5.98
N ALA A 45 5.56 5.55 4.94
CA ALA A 45 5.83 6.50 3.87
C ALA A 45 4.54 6.93 3.14
N ALA A 46 3.62 6.00 2.87
CA ALA A 46 2.33 6.29 2.27
C ALA A 46 1.46 7.17 3.17
N LYS A 47 1.44 6.91 4.47
CA LYS A 47 0.73 7.75 5.45
C LYS A 47 1.25 9.18 5.51
N GLU A 48 2.57 9.36 5.39
CA GLU A 48 3.20 10.69 5.34
C GLU A 48 2.87 11.45 4.05
N LYS A 49 2.82 10.75 2.92
CA LYS A 49 2.50 11.32 1.61
C LYS A 49 1.00 11.57 1.41
N CYS A 50 0.15 10.99 2.23
CA CYS A 50 -1.30 11.20 2.13
C CYS A 50 -1.70 12.65 2.33
N PRO A 51 -2.66 13.16 1.55
CA PRO A 51 -3.25 14.48 1.79
C PRO A 51 -3.83 14.60 3.19
N ALA A 52 -3.40 15.64 3.91
CA ALA A 52 -3.67 15.79 5.34
C ALA A 52 -5.12 16.20 5.69
N ARG A 53 -5.99 16.49 4.71
CA ARG A 53 -7.28 17.17 4.90
C ARG A 53 -8.21 16.47 5.91
N THR A 54 -8.26 15.14 5.94
CA THR A 54 -9.17 14.42 6.86
C THR A 54 -8.48 13.36 7.70
N ARG A 55 -7.25 13.00 7.40
CA ARG A 55 -6.51 11.86 7.96
C ARG A 55 -7.23 10.50 7.88
N THR A 56 -8.45 10.46 7.34
CA THR A 56 -9.21 9.22 7.16
C THR A 56 -8.47 8.25 6.25
N LEU A 57 -8.01 8.73 5.09
CA LEU A 57 -7.23 7.92 4.15
C LEU A 57 -5.92 7.43 4.77
N SER A 58 -5.16 8.30 5.42
CA SER A 58 -3.91 7.93 6.07
C SER A 58 -4.10 6.86 7.16
N ARG A 59 -5.19 6.97 7.95
CA ARG A 59 -5.49 6.00 9.01
C ARG A 59 -6.00 4.67 8.49
N SER A 60 -6.61 4.64 7.32
CA SER A 60 -7.16 3.43 6.72
C SER A 60 -6.14 2.57 5.98
N ILE A 61 -4.93 3.09 5.71
CA ILE A 61 -3.87 2.30 5.07
C ILE A 61 -3.46 1.17 6.00
N HIS A 62 -3.64 -0.06 5.53
CA HIS A 62 -3.34 -1.28 6.27
C HIS A 62 -2.51 -2.25 5.45
N ILE A 63 -1.98 -3.26 6.12
CA ILE A 63 -1.18 -4.34 5.56
C ILE A 63 -1.99 -5.62 5.73
N GLU A 64 -2.17 -6.36 4.66
CA GLU A 64 -2.87 -7.64 4.65
C GLU A 64 -1.99 -8.73 4.04
N VAL A 65 -2.12 -9.96 4.51
CA VAL A 65 -1.52 -11.14 3.87
C VAL A 65 -2.53 -11.69 2.88
N ALA A 66 -2.29 -11.44 1.61
CA ALA A 66 -3.18 -11.89 0.54
C ALA A 66 -3.06 -13.38 0.29
N SER A 67 -1.85 -13.93 0.38
CA SER A 67 -1.58 -15.36 0.19
C SER A 67 -0.39 -15.80 1.04
N SER A 68 -0.45 -17.03 1.55
CA SER A 68 0.65 -17.68 2.26
C SER A 68 0.58 -19.19 2.01
N GLU A 69 1.02 -19.60 0.82
CA GLU A 69 1.03 -21.01 0.40
C GLU A 69 2.47 -21.46 0.11
N GLY A 70 3.00 -22.33 0.99
CA GLY A 70 4.35 -22.86 0.84
C GLY A 70 5.42 -21.78 0.84
N ASP A 71 6.11 -21.63 -0.28
CA ASP A 71 7.18 -20.65 -0.49
C ASP A 71 6.67 -19.34 -1.11
N ASN A 72 5.39 -19.28 -1.41
CA ASN A 72 4.76 -18.11 -2.01
C ASN A 72 3.97 -17.35 -0.95
N VAL A 73 4.47 -16.17 -0.61
CA VAL A 73 3.81 -15.24 0.33
C VAL A 73 3.60 -13.91 -0.37
N GLU A 74 2.37 -13.44 -0.33
CA GLU A 74 1.95 -12.15 -0.87
C GLU A 74 1.43 -11.28 0.26
N VAL A 75 1.95 -10.06 0.33
CA VAL A 75 1.54 -9.05 1.32
C VAL A 75 1.09 -7.81 0.58
N ASP A 76 -0.16 -7.44 0.78
CA ASP A 76 -0.78 -6.27 0.20
C ASP A 76 -0.75 -5.09 1.16
N ILE A 77 -0.60 -3.89 0.58
CA ILE A 77 -0.74 -2.63 1.28
C ILE A 77 -1.84 -1.85 0.58
N GLY A 78 -2.90 -1.56 1.27
CA GLY A 78 -4.09 -0.97 0.67
C GLY A 78 -4.95 -0.19 1.64
N THR A 79 -6.10 0.22 1.14
CA THR A 79 -7.11 0.95 1.90
C THR A 79 -8.49 0.65 1.35
N ASP A 80 -9.49 0.56 2.24
CA ASP A 80 -10.91 0.37 1.87
C ASP A 80 -11.65 1.69 1.60
N VAL A 81 -10.95 2.81 1.64
CA VAL A 81 -11.56 4.11 1.43
C VAL A 81 -11.93 4.30 -0.03
N VAL A 82 -13.21 4.52 -0.30
CA VAL A 82 -13.80 4.59 -1.65
C VAL A 82 -13.13 5.62 -2.57
N TYR A 83 -12.67 6.74 -2.02
CA TYR A 83 -12.03 7.82 -2.79
C TYR A 83 -10.50 7.65 -2.92
N ALA A 84 -9.93 6.58 -2.40
CA ALA A 84 -8.48 6.34 -2.43
C ALA A 84 -7.93 6.27 -3.86
N ALA A 85 -8.64 5.59 -4.76
CA ALA A 85 -8.25 5.45 -6.15
C ALA A 85 -8.19 6.80 -6.87
N ILE A 86 -9.21 7.64 -6.69
CA ILE A 86 -9.23 8.96 -7.34
C ILE A 86 -8.16 9.90 -6.74
N GLN A 87 -7.79 9.69 -5.49
CA GLN A 87 -6.70 10.42 -4.86
C GLN A 87 -5.34 10.02 -5.45
N GLU A 88 -5.10 8.72 -5.63
CA GLU A 88 -3.85 8.19 -6.19
C GLU A 88 -3.68 8.53 -7.67
N PHE A 89 -4.73 8.32 -8.46
CA PHE A 89 -4.67 8.39 -9.92
C PHE A 89 -5.28 9.66 -10.52
N GLY A 90 -6.00 10.44 -9.72
CA GLY A 90 -6.85 11.50 -10.24
C GLY A 90 -8.06 10.96 -10.98
N GLY A 91 -8.86 11.84 -11.51
CA GLY A 91 -10.01 11.46 -12.33
C GLY A 91 -11.11 12.50 -12.34
N VAL A 92 -12.22 12.13 -12.98
CA VAL A 92 -13.40 12.97 -13.11
C VAL A 92 -14.54 12.38 -12.29
N ILE A 93 -15.14 13.19 -11.43
CA ILE A 93 -16.32 12.85 -10.67
C ILE A 93 -17.53 13.46 -11.34
N THR A 94 -18.54 12.64 -11.61
CA THR A 94 -19.84 13.06 -12.14
C THR A 94 -20.95 12.59 -11.19
N PRO A 95 -22.07 13.29 -11.13
CA PRO A 95 -23.20 12.88 -10.31
C PRO A 95 -23.83 11.59 -10.87
N LYS A 96 -24.08 10.60 -9.99
CA LYS A 96 -24.69 9.31 -10.38
C LYS A 96 -26.22 9.33 -10.31
N ARG A 97 -26.82 10.08 -9.40
CA ARG A 97 -28.27 10.11 -9.15
C ARG A 97 -28.88 11.52 -9.16
N ALA A 98 -28.09 12.52 -8.86
CA ALA A 98 -28.49 13.93 -8.89
C ALA A 98 -28.15 14.58 -10.22
N LYS A 99 -28.74 15.72 -10.53
CA LYS A 99 -28.41 16.48 -11.74
C LYS A 99 -27.07 17.18 -11.65
N MET A 100 -26.61 17.50 -10.44
CA MET A 100 -25.36 18.20 -10.14
C MET A 100 -24.71 17.65 -8.89
N LEU A 101 -23.40 17.75 -8.82
CA LEU A 101 -22.64 17.59 -7.58
C LEU A 101 -22.85 18.81 -6.72
N HIS A 102 -22.91 18.63 -5.41
CA HIS A 102 -23.04 19.70 -4.43
C HIS A 102 -22.04 19.49 -3.29
N TRP A 103 -21.33 20.55 -2.93
CA TRP A 103 -20.49 20.60 -1.73
C TRP A 103 -20.38 22.03 -1.22
N THR A 104 -19.94 22.18 0.02
CA THR A 104 -19.72 23.48 0.64
C THR A 104 -18.22 23.72 0.80
N GLU A 105 -17.74 24.85 0.33
CA GLU A 105 -16.35 25.29 0.47
C GLU A 105 -16.29 26.75 0.90
N GLY A 106 -15.55 27.02 1.99
CA GLY A 106 -15.46 28.37 2.53
C GLY A 106 -16.80 28.99 2.97
N GLY A 107 -17.81 28.17 3.27
CA GLY A 107 -19.17 28.62 3.61
C GLY A 107 -20.07 28.90 2.41
N LEU A 108 -19.60 28.63 1.20
CA LEU A 108 -20.37 28.77 -0.05
C LEU A 108 -20.79 27.40 -0.58
N ASP A 109 -22.03 27.29 -1.02
CA ASP A 109 -22.54 26.12 -1.72
C ASP A 109 -22.10 26.13 -3.18
N ILE A 110 -21.39 25.07 -3.59
CA ILE A 110 -20.89 24.92 -4.96
C ILE A 110 -21.64 23.79 -5.65
N PHE A 111 -22.05 24.05 -6.89
CA PHE A 111 -22.73 23.08 -7.74
C PHE A 111 -21.93 22.90 -9.04
N ALA A 112 -21.73 21.66 -9.47
CA ALA A 112 -21.05 21.36 -10.72
C ALA A 112 -21.60 20.09 -11.38
N HIS A 113 -21.60 20.05 -12.71
CA HIS A 113 -21.92 18.83 -13.46
C HIS A 113 -20.80 17.81 -13.45
N MET A 114 -19.57 18.25 -13.27
CA MET A 114 -18.38 17.40 -13.16
C MET A 114 -17.30 18.14 -12.39
N VAL A 115 -16.45 17.39 -11.71
CA VAL A 115 -15.25 17.91 -11.04
C VAL A 115 -14.08 17.03 -11.44
N THR A 116 -13.00 17.65 -11.90
CA THR A 116 -11.74 16.97 -12.15
C THR A 116 -10.87 17.04 -10.91
N ILE A 117 -10.49 15.90 -10.40
CA ILE A 117 -9.58 15.76 -9.27
C ILE A 117 -8.18 15.49 -9.82
N PRO A 118 -7.19 16.33 -9.55
CA PRO A 118 -5.81 16.04 -9.92
C PRO A 118 -5.27 14.84 -9.14
N ALA A 119 -4.37 14.07 -9.75
CA ALA A 119 -3.70 12.97 -9.06
C ALA A 119 -2.81 13.50 -7.93
N HIS A 120 -2.92 12.89 -6.77
CA HIS A 120 -2.02 13.08 -5.64
C HIS A 120 -1.53 11.71 -5.16
N PRO A 121 -0.59 11.09 -5.91
CA PRO A 121 -0.11 9.75 -5.60
C PRO A 121 0.59 9.73 -4.25
N TYR A 122 0.25 8.76 -3.44
CA TYR A 122 0.83 8.56 -2.10
C TYR A 122 1.36 7.14 -1.91
N LEU A 123 0.71 6.16 -2.52
CA LEU A 123 1.03 4.75 -2.34
C LEU A 123 2.15 4.30 -3.32
N ARG A 124 2.04 4.64 -4.60
CA ARG A 124 3.06 4.32 -5.60
C ARG A 124 4.42 4.96 -5.27
N PRO A 125 4.52 6.27 -4.97
CA PRO A 125 5.80 6.87 -4.59
C PRO A 125 6.37 6.27 -3.30
N ALA A 126 5.51 5.92 -2.32
CA ALA A 126 5.94 5.27 -1.11
C ALA A 126 6.63 3.92 -1.38
N MET A 127 6.11 3.16 -2.34
CA MET A 127 6.73 1.91 -2.78
C MET A 127 8.03 2.16 -3.54
N ASP A 128 7.98 3.02 -4.55
CA ASP A 128 9.10 3.21 -5.48
C ASP A 128 10.34 3.82 -4.81
N GLU A 129 10.15 4.76 -3.91
CA GLU A 129 11.23 5.42 -3.18
C GLU A 129 11.87 4.54 -2.10
N ASN A 130 11.16 3.51 -1.63
CA ASN A 130 11.63 2.65 -0.54
C ASN A 130 12.06 1.25 -0.99
N LYS A 131 12.17 0.96 -2.28
CA LYS A 131 12.51 -0.38 -2.80
C LYS A 131 13.74 -0.99 -2.14
N ASP A 132 14.83 -0.25 -2.08
CA ASP A 132 16.09 -0.73 -1.51
C ASP A 132 15.97 -0.92 0.01
N ALA A 133 15.28 -0.01 0.70
CA ALA A 133 15.03 -0.10 2.12
C ALA A 133 14.14 -1.30 2.48
N ILE A 134 13.12 -1.59 1.66
CA ILE A 134 12.25 -2.76 1.82
C ILE A 134 13.07 -4.04 1.71
N GLN A 135 13.91 -4.17 0.69
CA GLN A 135 14.76 -5.34 0.50
C GLN A 135 15.73 -5.53 1.67
N ALA A 136 16.35 -4.44 2.13
CA ALA A 136 17.27 -4.46 3.26
C ALA A 136 16.57 -4.88 4.56
N GLU A 137 15.37 -4.37 4.83
CA GLU A 137 14.59 -4.68 6.02
C GLU A 137 14.11 -6.12 6.02
N VAL A 138 13.57 -6.61 4.89
CA VAL A 138 13.17 -8.01 4.74
C VAL A 138 14.37 -8.94 4.96
N ALA A 139 15.52 -8.65 4.36
CA ALA A 139 16.74 -9.44 4.54
C ALA A 139 17.25 -9.42 5.98
N ALA A 140 17.22 -8.26 6.65
CA ALA A 140 17.64 -8.12 8.05
C ALA A 140 16.72 -8.91 8.99
N THR A 141 15.40 -8.78 8.79
CA THR A 141 14.41 -9.51 9.59
C THR A 141 14.55 -11.03 9.41
N LEU A 142 14.74 -11.50 8.18
CA LEU A 142 14.97 -12.93 7.93
C LEU A 142 16.25 -13.43 8.61
N ARG A 143 17.36 -12.71 8.51
CA ARG A 143 18.61 -13.08 9.20
C ARG A 143 18.41 -13.17 10.70
N GLN A 144 17.70 -12.21 11.29
CA GLN A 144 17.37 -12.21 12.71
C GLN A 144 16.52 -13.42 13.11
N LEU A 145 15.47 -13.72 12.35
CA LEU A 145 14.58 -14.86 12.62
C LEU A 145 15.29 -16.21 12.45
N LEU A 146 16.23 -16.30 11.51
CA LEU A 146 16.99 -17.52 11.26
C LEU A 146 18.17 -17.71 12.23
N GLY A 147 18.78 -16.61 12.70
CA GLY A 147 19.88 -16.62 13.67
C GLY A 147 19.41 -16.78 15.12
N ALA A 148 18.16 -16.49 15.44
CA ALA A 148 17.59 -16.67 16.78
C ALA A 148 17.22 -18.14 17.11
N GLY A 149 17.49 -19.08 16.20
CA GLY A 149 17.20 -20.50 16.32
C GLY A 149 18.43 -21.38 16.60
N GLU A 150 19.59 -20.81 16.97
CA GLU A 150 20.77 -21.54 17.46
C GLU A 150 20.89 -21.44 18.97
#